data_80cbe4774c636302907f735bdbb058f3
#
_entry.id   80cbe4774c636302907f735bdbb058f3
#
_cell.length_a   1.000
_cell.length_b   1.000
_cell.length_c   1.000
_cell.angle_alpha   90.00
_cell.angle_beta   90.00
_cell.angle_gamma   90.00
#
_symmetry.space_group_name_H-M   'P 1'
#
loop_
_entity.id
_entity.type
_entity.pdbx_description
1 polymer ?
#
loop_
_entity_poly.entity_id
_entity_poly.type
_entity_poly.pdbx_seq_one_letter_code
_entity_poly.pdbx_strand_id
1 'polypeptide(L)'
;MPIKNIVTEQAVTKAKLERAKELRREMTPAEKLLWQQIRANKLGIRFRRQQVIQGFIVDFYCHKAGLVIEVDGDIHDLQKEEDERREKGLRELGLRIVRFGNDEVGRNLSAVVGKIREQI
;
A
#
# COMPACT_ATOMS: atom_id res chain seq x y z
N MET A 1 24.82 -5.20 -6.03
CA MET A 1 23.89 -5.05 -7.17
C MET A 1 22.84 -4.02 -6.86
N PRO A 2 22.61 -3.06 -7.72
CA PRO A 2 21.52 -2.11 -7.47
C PRO A 2 20.19 -2.85 -7.56
N ILE A 3 19.31 -2.55 -6.61
CA ILE A 3 17.95 -3.09 -6.61
C ILE A 3 17.19 -2.42 -7.73
N LYS A 4 16.60 -3.22 -8.62
CA LYS A 4 15.79 -2.71 -9.71
C LYS A 4 14.59 -1.94 -9.17
N ASN A 5 14.38 -0.72 -9.65
CA ASN A 5 13.24 0.07 -9.23
C ASN A 5 11.98 -0.40 -9.97
N ILE A 6 11.17 -1.20 -9.32
CA ILE A 6 9.96 -1.80 -9.89
C ILE A 6 8.89 -0.77 -10.23
N VAL A 7 8.97 0.43 -9.66
CA VAL A 7 8.01 1.50 -9.94
C VAL A 7 8.35 2.25 -11.21
N THR A 8 9.62 2.64 -11.38
CA THR A 8 10.05 3.43 -12.54
C THR A 8 10.26 2.61 -13.80
N GLU A 9 10.56 1.33 -13.66
CA GLU A 9 10.87 0.45 -14.80
C GLU A 9 9.67 -0.37 -15.28
N GLN A 10 8.53 -0.27 -14.61
CA GLN A 10 7.33 -1.00 -15.02
C GLN A 10 6.63 -0.33 -16.19
N ALA A 11 5.96 -1.13 -17.02
CA ALA A 11 5.04 -0.63 -18.02
C ALA A 11 3.69 -0.33 -17.34
N VAL A 12 3.25 0.92 -17.38
CA VAL A 12 2.00 1.35 -16.73
C VAL A 12 1.07 1.96 -17.77
N THR A 13 -0.18 1.49 -17.79
CA THR A 13 -1.18 2.05 -18.70
C THR A 13 -1.65 3.42 -18.19
N LYS A 14 -2.07 4.26 -19.13
CA LYS A 14 -2.65 5.56 -18.80
C LYS A 14 -3.88 5.40 -17.90
N ALA A 15 -4.70 4.39 -18.18
CA ALA A 15 -5.90 4.10 -17.38
C ALA A 15 -5.56 3.82 -15.91
N LYS A 16 -4.50 3.05 -15.63
CA LYS A 16 -4.06 2.77 -14.26
C LYS A 16 -3.55 4.03 -13.56
N LEU A 17 -2.79 4.86 -14.25
CA LEU A 17 -2.30 6.12 -13.69
C LEU A 17 -3.45 7.05 -13.33
N GLU A 18 -4.44 7.16 -14.21
CA GLU A 18 -5.64 7.97 -13.94
C GLU A 18 -6.44 7.43 -12.76
N ARG A 19 -6.60 6.11 -12.67
CA ARG A 19 -7.29 5.48 -11.55
C ARG A 19 -6.57 5.74 -10.23
N ALA A 20 -5.24 5.66 -10.22
CA ALA A 20 -4.46 5.96 -9.02
C ALA A 20 -4.66 7.40 -8.57
N LYS A 21 -4.71 8.35 -9.50
CA LYS A 21 -4.98 9.76 -9.19
C LYS A 21 -6.36 9.96 -8.57
N GLU A 22 -7.39 9.28 -9.11
CA GLU A 22 -8.73 9.32 -8.56
C GLU A 22 -8.76 8.82 -7.13
N LEU A 23 -8.12 7.68 -6.87
CA LEU A 23 -8.07 7.07 -5.54
C LEU A 23 -7.33 7.96 -4.53
N ARG A 24 -6.30 8.69 -4.97
CA ARG A 24 -5.62 9.65 -4.07
C ARG A 24 -6.56 10.78 -3.65
N ARG A 25 -7.43 11.23 -4.55
CA ARG A 25 -8.41 12.27 -4.23
C ARG A 25 -9.56 11.76 -3.39
N GLU A 26 -9.87 10.47 -3.49
CA GLU A 26 -11.02 9.84 -2.83
C GLU A 26 -10.62 8.83 -1.76
N MET A 27 -9.56 9.10 -1.02
CA MET A 27 -9.12 8.21 0.04
C MET A 27 -10.19 8.01 1.10
N THR A 28 -10.32 6.78 1.61
CA THR A 28 -11.23 6.48 2.71
C THR A 28 -10.79 7.19 3.99
N PRO A 29 -11.69 7.37 4.98
CA PRO A 29 -11.29 7.97 6.27
C PRO A 29 -10.13 7.23 6.94
N ALA A 30 -10.12 5.90 6.93
CA ALA A 30 -9.03 5.10 7.50
C ALA A 30 -7.70 5.34 6.77
N GLU A 31 -7.73 5.35 5.44
CA GLU A 31 -6.55 5.65 4.65
C GLU A 31 -6.01 7.04 4.94
N LYS A 32 -6.88 8.04 5.08
CA LYS A 32 -6.48 9.41 5.42
C LYS A 32 -5.81 9.48 6.78
N LEU A 33 -6.39 8.81 7.77
CA LEU A 33 -5.81 8.75 9.11
C LEU A 33 -4.40 8.17 9.09
N LEU A 34 -4.24 7.04 8.43
CA LEU A 34 -2.94 6.37 8.35
C LEU A 34 -1.93 7.21 7.57
N TRP A 35 -2.36 7.76 6.44
CA TRP A 35 -1.49 8.60 5.60
C TRP A 35 -0.89 9.76 6.38
N GLN A 36 -1.69 10.43 7.22
CA GLN A 36 -1.20 11.54 8.05
C GLN A 36 -0.09 11.12 9.00
N GLN A 37 -0.03 9.85 9.38
CA GLN A 37 0.99 9.34 10.29
C GLN A 37 2.28 8.91 9.61
N ILE A 38 2.23 8.57 8.32
CA ILE A 38 3.38 7.98 7.62
C ILE A 38 3.95 8.87 6.51
N ARG A 39 3.23 9.90 6.09
CA ARG A 39 3.68 10.82 5.05
C ARG A 39 4.85 11.70 5.51
N ALA A 40 5.50 12.38 4.55
CA ALA A 40 6.52 13.39 4.82
C ALA A 40 7.69 12.87 5.67
N ASN A 41 8.09 11.62 5.44
CA ASN A 41 9.18 10.97 6.18
C ASN A 41 9.00 10.95 7.70
N LYS A 42 7.77 10.99 8.19
CA LYS A 42 7.49 10.98 9.64
C LYS A 42 8.03 9.74 10.35
N LEU A 43 8.15 8.61 9.64
CA LEU A 43 8.75 7.40 10.18
C LEU A 43 10.24 7.25 9.81
N GLY A 44 10.85 8.30 9.27
CA GLY A 44 12.25 8.28 8.84
C GLY A 44 12.47 7.65 7.47
N ILE A 45 11.40 7.33 6.76
CA ILE A 45 11.42 6.65 5.47
C ILE A 45 10.25 7.13 4.62
N ARG A 46 10.43 7.13 3.30
CA ARG A 46 9.40 7.64 2.39
C ARG A 46 8.35 6.60 2.08
N PHE A 47 7.08 6.97 2.24
CA PHE A 47 5.92 6.20 1.75
C PHE A 47 5.24 6.94 0.60
N ARG A 48 4.72 6.17 -0.35
CA ARG A 48 3.87 6.67 -1.43
C ARG A 48 2.48 6.08 -1.24
N ARG A 49 1.45 6.82 -1.64
CA ARG A 49 0.06 6.36 -1.56
C ARG A 49 -0.47 6.05 -2.94
N GLN A 50 -1.38 5.09 -3.02
CA GLN A 50 -2.05 4.69 -4.27
C GLN A 50 -1.03 4.52 -5.39
N GLN A 51 -0.07 3.63 -5.14
CA GLN A 51 1.03 3.38 -6.06
C GLN A 51 0.71 2.22 -6.99
N VAL A 52 0.92 2.41 -8.29
CA VAL A 52 0.79 1.33 -9.26
C VAL A 52 2.05 0.46 -9.24
N ILE A 53 1.86 -0.84 -9.03
CA ILE A 53 2.94 -1.83 -9.06
C ILE A 53 2.46 -3.03 -9.88
N GLN A 54 3.07 -3.28 -11.05
CA GLN A 54 2.76 -4.40 -11.91
C GLN A 54 1.25 -4.55 -12.22
N GLY A 55 0.60 -3.42 -12.49
CA GLY A 55 -0.83 -3.41 -12.82
C GLY A 55 -1.77 -3.40 -11.63
N PHE A 56 -1.24 -3.52 -10.41
CA PHE A 56 -2.03 -3.40 -9.18
C PHE A 56 -1.85 -2.01 -8.58
N ILE A 57 -2.87 -1.51 -7.91
CA ILE A 57 -2.77 -0.25 -7.16
C ILE A 57 -2.75 -0.61 -5.69
N VAL A 58 -1.64 -0.29 -5.00
CA VAL A 58 -1.50 -0.57 -3.57
C VAL A 58 -1.75 0.71 -2.76
N ASP A 59 -2.32 0.56 -1.56
CA ASP A 59 -2.69 1.73 -0.75
C ASP A 59 -1.47 2.55 -0.36
N PHE A 60 -0.44 1.90 0.21
CA PHE A 60 0.80 2.57 0.58
C PHE A 60 2.00 1.70 0.22
N TYR A 61 3.06 2.33 -0.23
CA TYR A 61 4.26 1.63 -0.66
C TYR A 61 5.52 2.34 -0.15
N CYS A 62 6.43 1.57 0.42
CA CYS A 62 7.77 2.03 0.77
C CYS A 62 8.78 1.25 -0.03
N HIS A 63 9.40 1.89 -1.01
CA HIS A 63 10.38 1.23 -1.88
C HIS A 63 11.62 0.74 -1.10
N LYS A 64 12.13 1.58 -0.23
CA LYS A 64 13.34 1.27 0.53
C LYS A 64 13.19 0.05 1.42
N ALA A 65 12.02 -0.11 2.04
CA ALA A 65 11.74 -1.26 2.90
C ALA A 65 11.16 -2.46 2.15
N GLY A 66 10.78 -2.29 0.88
CA GLY A 66 10.09 -3.33 0.13
C GLY A 66 8.74 -3.69 0.77
N LEU A 67 8.02 -2.68 1.25
CA LEU A 67 6.82 -2.87 2.07
C LEU A 67 5.59 -2.28 1.41
N VAL A 68 4.53 -3.08 1.35
CA VAL A 68 3.20 -2.66 0.93
C VAL A 68 2.29 -2.69 2.16
N ILE A 69 1.51 -1.63 2.35
CA ILE A 69 0.51 -1.57 3.41
C ILE A 69 -0.86 -1.45 2.75
N GLU A 70 -1.78 -2.31 3.17
CA GLU A 70 -3.15 -2.29 2.69
C GLU A 70 -4.11 -2.03 3.85
N VAL A 71 -5.09 -1.18 3.60
CA VAL A 71 -6.17 -0.90 4.55
C VAL A 71 -7.45 -1.46 3.96
N ASP A 72 -8.00 -2.49 4.59
CA ASP A 72 -9.10 -3.24 4.03
C ASP A 72 -10.43 -2.97 4.76
N GLY A 73 -11.50 -2.82 3.96
CA GLY A 73 -12.86 -2.85 4.49
C GLY A 73 -13.34 -4.28 4.70
N ASP A 74 -14.60 -4.45 5.10
CA ASP A 74 -15.15 -5.73 5.53
C ASP A 74 -15.64 -6.65 4.41
N ILE A 75 -15.45 -6.30 3.14
CA ILE A 75 -16.07 -7.04 2.02
C ILE A 75 -15.01 -7.80 1.25
N HIS A 76 -14.77 -9.07 1.61
CA HIS A 76 -13.68 -9.82 0.98
C HIS A 76 -14.06 -11.13 0.32
N ASP A 77 -15.21 -11.70 0.63
CA ASP A 77 -15.54 -13.06 0.20
C ASP A 77 -15.70 -13.21 -1.32
N LEU A 78 -16.16 -12.17 -2.00
CA LEU A 78 -16.40 -12.19 -3.44
C LEU A 78 -15.15 -11.96 -4.30
N GLN A 79 -14.05 -11.49 -3.70
CA GLN A 79 -12.83 -11.13 -4.42
C GLN A 79 -11.61 -11.90 -3.94
N LYS A 80 -11.83 -12.98 -3.23
CA LYS A 80 -10.74 -13.75 -2.59
C LYS A 80 -9.70 -14.25 -3.59
N GLU A 81 -10.14 -14.77 -4.73
CA GLU A 81 -9.22 -15.28 -5.75
C GLU A 81 -8.37 -14.17 -6.38
N GLU A 82 -8.96 -13.03 -6.64
CA GLU A 82 -8.24 -11.87 -7.17
C GLU A 82 -7.24 -11.33 -6.14
N ASP A 83 -7.64 -11.28 -4.87
CA ASP A 83 -6.77 -10.84 -3.78
C ASP A 83 -5.57 -11.78 -3.63
N GLU A 84 -5.79 -13.09 -3.70
CA GLU A 84 -4.71 -14.08 -3.63
C GLU A 84 -3.74 -13.93 -4.79
N ARG A 85 -4.25 -13.73 -6.01
CA ARG A 85 -3.44 -13.55 -7.20
C ARG A 85 -2.60 -12.28 -7.12
N ARG A 86 -3.23 -11.20 -6.65
CA ARG A 86 -2.60 -9.90 -6.42
C ARG A 86 -1.47 -10.02 -5.40
N GLU A 87 -1.75 -10.63 -4.27
CA GLU A 87 -0.77 -10.82 -3.20
C GLU A 87 0.39 -11.68 -3.67
N LYS A 88 0.12 -12.76 -4.38
CA LYS A 88 1.15 -13.62 -4.94
C LYS A 88 2.05 -12.84 -5.90
N GLY A 89 1.47 -12.06 -6.80
CA GLY A 89 2.22 -11.23 -7.75
C GLY A 89 3.14 -10.24 -7.06
N LEU A 90 2.64 -9.58 -6.03
CA LEU A 90 3.44 -8.62 -5.26
C LEU A 90 4.56 -9.32 -4.49
N ARG A 91 4.29 -10.48 -3.89
CA ARG A 91 5.31 -11.25 -3.15
C ARG A 91 6.41 -11.78 -4.07
N GLU A 92 6.07 -12.14 -5.30
CA GLU A 92 7.06 -12.57 -6.30
C GLU A 92 8.06 -11.46 -6.65
N LEU A 93 7.68 -10.20 -6.44
CA LEU A 93 8.60 -9.06 -6.61
C LEU A 93 9.48 -8.82 -5.38
N GLY A 94 9.37 -9.67 -4.36
CA GLY A 94 10.13 -9.51 -3.12
C GLY A 94 9.49 -8.56 -2.12
N LEU A 95 8.24 -8.18 -2.32
CA LEU A 95 7.56 -7.24 -1.43
C LEU A 95 6.92 -7.96 -0.26
N ARG A 96 6.96 -7.31 0.91
CA ARG A 96 6.22 -7.74 2.09
C ARG A 96 4.91 -6.97 2.13
N ILE A 97 3.84 -7.64 2.53
CA ILE A 97 2.51 -7.05 2.57
C ILE A 97 1.99 -7.11 4.00
N VAL A 98 1.59 -5.98 4.53
CA VAL A 98 0.96 -5.87 5.85
C VAL A 98 -0.44 -5.30 5.67
N ARG A 99 -1.42 -5.94 6.27
CA ARG A 99 -2.83 -5.53 6.15
C ARG A 99 -3.39 -5.10 7.49
N PHE A 100 -4.20 -4.05 7.46
CA PHE A 100 -4.93 -3.57 8.63
C PHE A 100 -6.38 -3.36 8.22
N GLY A 101 -7.31 -3.68 9.12
CA GLY A 101 -8.72 -3.39 8.90
C GLY A 101 -9.02 -1.91 9.10
N ASN A 102 -10.07 -1.41 8.46
CA ASN A 102 -10.52 -0.02 8.65
C ASN A 102 -10.75 0.30 10.12
N ASP A 103 -11.42 -0.61 10.83
CA ASP A 103 -11.71 -0.44 12.26
C ASP A 103 -10.44 -0.40 13.09
N GLU A 104 -9.49 -1.25 12.75
CA GLU A 104 -8.20 -1.30 13.44
C GLU A 104 -7.46 0.03 13.33
N VAL A 105 -7.40 0.58 12.12
CA VAL A 105 -6.78 1.90 11.89
C VAL A 105 -7.50 2.99 12.66
N GLY A 106 -8.83 2.98 12.64
CA GLY A 106 -9.62 3.99 13.31
C GLY A 106 -9.55 3.94 14.83
N ARG A 107 -9.51 2.73 15.42
CA ARG A 107 -9.55 2.54 16.88
C ARG A 107 -8.18 2.43 17.52
N ASN A 108 -7.19 1.90 16.80
CA ASN A 108 -5.87 1.60 17.35
C ASN A 108 -4.75 2.15 16.46
N LEU A 109 -4.88 3.40 16.04
CA LEU A 109 -3.94 4.03 15.11
C LEU A 109 -2.49 3.95 15.61
N SER A 110 -2.29 4.20 16.88
CA SER A 110 -0.97 4.15 17.51
C SER A 110 -0.33 2.76 17.40
N ALA A 111 -1.13 1.70 17.63
CA ALA A 111 -0.67 0.32 17.52
C ALA A 111 -0.37 -0.05 16.06
N VAL A 112 -1.19 0.42 15.12
CA VAL A 112 -0.97 0.21 13.69
C VAL A 112 0.35 0.83 13.25
N VAL A 113 0.60 2.08 13.63
CA VAL A 113 1.86 2.78 13.33
C VAL A 113 3.05 2.05 13.96
N GLY A 114 2.89 1.56 15.19
CA GLY A 114 3.91 0.77 15.86
C GLY A 114 4.28 -0.50 15.09
N LYS A 115 3.29 -1.22 14.58
CA LYS A 115 3.52 -2.42 13.75
C LYS A 115 4.23 -2.06 12.46
N ILE A 116 3.90 -0.94 11.85
CA ILE A 116 4.57 -0.48 10.63
C ILE A 116 6.04 -0.17 10.94
N ARG A 117 6.32 0.50 12.04
CA ARG A 117 7.71 0.79 12.45
C ARG A 117 8.54 -0.49 12.61
N GLU A 118 7.94 -1.56 13.08
CA GLU A 118 8.63 -2.85 13.24
C GLU A 118 9.03 -3.46 11.89
N GLN A 119 8.38 -3.06 10.80
CA GLN A 119 8.63 -3.59 9.46
C GLN A 119 9.67 -2.80 8.67
N ILE A 120 10.09 -1.66 9.15
CA ILE A 120 11.04 -0.80 8.40
C ILE A 120 12.44 -0.69 9.04
#